data_0e17b3f5ca8d71ac98d660b97c6e1592
#
_entry.id   0e17b3f5ca8d71ac98d660b97c6e1592
#
_cell.length_a   1.000
_cell.length_b   1.000
_cell.length_c   1.000
_cell.angle_alpha   90.00
_cell.angle_beta   90.00
_cell.angle_gamma   90.00
#
_symmetry.space_group_name_H-M   'P 1'
#
loop_
_entity.id
_entity.type
_entity.pdbx_description
1 polymer ?
#
loop_
_entity_poly.entity_id
_entity_poly.type
_entity_poly.pdbx_seq_one_letter_code
_entity_poly.pdbx_strand_id
1 'polypeptide(L)'
;SKLEAERLLRGLARERGLRHLVCRFGTIFGTSPGMRFHTAVNKFCWQAVFGQPLTVWRTALHQRRPYLDLADALSAIFFFIRRGRFDGRIYNIVSRNLTVADIIAMIGTHITAPAIDYVDNEIMNQLSYEVSSRRVQVLGWQATGSLENSIAATIALLRRAGGRP
;
A
#
# COMPACT_ATOMS: atom_id res chain seq x y z
N SER A 1 -6.31 -6.81 -18.74
CA SER A 1 -5.75 -5.84 -17.79
C SER A 1 -6.79 -5.38 -16.77
N LYS A 2 -6.39 -4.63 -15.72
CA LYS A 2 -7.35 -4.11 -14.71
C LYS A 2 -8.33 -3.12 -15.32
N LEU A 3 -7.92 -2.34 -16.30
CA LEU A 3 -8.82 -1.41 -17.00
C LEU A 3 -9.89 -2.15 -17.84
N GLU A 4 -9.55 -3.30 -18.40
CA GLU A 4 -10.52 -4.16 -19.10
C GLU A 4 -11.55 -4.72 -18.12
N ALA A 5 -11.13 -5.15 -16.92
CA ALA A 5 -12.05 -5.60 -15.88
C ALA A 5 -13.03 -4.48 -15.48
N GLU A 6 -12.57 -3.24 -15.34
CA GLU A 6 -13.45 -2.09 -15.07
C GLU A 6 -14.42 -1.81 -16.23
N ARG A 7 -14.00 -2.02 -17.48
CA ARG A 7 -14.88 -1.89 -18.66
C ARG A 7 -15.93 -3.00 -18.69
N LEU A 8 -15.52 -4.24 -18.41
CA LEU A 8 -16.41 -5.38 -18.32
C LEU A 8 -17.49 -5.19 -17.24
N LEU A 9 -17.09 -4.77 -16.04
CA LEU A 9 -18.05 -4.48 -14.95
C LEU A 9 -19.07 -3.44 -15.35
N ARG A 10 -18.67 -2.38 -16.05
CA ARG A 10 -19.60 -1.37 -16.58
C ARG A 10 -20.55 -1.91 -17.65
N GLY A 11 -20.06 -2.81 -18.51
CA GLY A 11 -20.88 -3.52 -19.48
C GLY A 11 -21.94 -4.38 -18.78
N LEU A 12 -21.53 -5.24 -17.86
CA LEU A 12 -22.43 -6.10 -17.10
C LEU A 12 -23.47 -5.30 -16.28
N ALA A 13 -23.08 -4.14 -15.77
CA ALA A 13 -24.02 -3.28 -15.06
C ALA A 13 -25.14 -2.75 -15.99
N ARG A 14 -24.80 -2.39 -17.23
CA ARG A 14 -25.78 -1.91 -18.22
C ARG A 14 -26.69 -3.03 -18.75
N GLU A 15 -26.09 -4.19 -19.02
CA GLU A 15 -26.77 -5.32 -19.68
C GLU A 15 -27.58 -6.16 -18.69
N ARG A 16 -27.10 -6.31 -17.45
CA ARG A 16 -27.62 -7.24 -16.46
C ARG A 16 -27.96 -6.63 -15.11
N GLY A 17 -27.88 -5.30 -14.98
CA GLY A 17 -28.19 -4.60 -13.73
C GLY A 17 -27.19 -4.93 -12.59
N LEU A 18 -25.96 -5.36 -12.90
CA LEU A 18 -24.96 -5.70 -11.88
C LEU A 18 -24.63 -4.48 -11.02
N ARG A 19 -24.95 -4.55 -9.75
CA ARG A 19 -24.56 -3.52 -8.79
C ARG A 19 -23.10 -3.71 -8.41
N HIS A 20 -22.27 -2.71 -8.65
CA HIS A 20 -20.84 -2.78 -8.37
C HIS A 20 -20.29 -1.40 -7.97
N LEU A 21 -19.09 -1.42 -7.44
CA LEU A 21 -18.17 -0.28 -7.36
C LEU A 21 -16.74 -0.77 -7.60
N VAL A 22 -15.82 0.12 -7.88
CA VAL A 22 -14.41 -0.20 -8.08
C VAL A 22 -13.58 0.52 -7.03
N CYS A 23 -12.84 -0.23 -6.22
CA CYS A 23 -11.80 0.31 -5.35
C CYS A 23 -10.44 0.20 -6.05
N ARG A 24 -9.80 1.33 -6.31
CA ARG A 24 -8.40 1.39 -6.75
C ARG A 24 -7.53 1.60 -5.52
N PHE A 25 -6.91 0.53 -5.05
CA PHE A 25 -6.06 0.55 -3.88
C PHE A 25 -4.65 1.05 -4.19
N GLY A 26 -4.07 1.83 -3.26
CA GLY A 26 -2.64 2.06 -3.20
C GLY A 26 -1.87 0.76 -2.95
N THR A 27 -0.54 0.84 -2.89
CA THR A 27 0.30 -0.30 -2.55
C THR A 27 0.00 -0.75 -1.11
N ILE A 28 -0.63 -1.93 -0.97
CA ILE A 28 -1.01 -2.47 0.33
C ILE A 28 0.24 -2.98 1.06
N PHE A 29 0.34 -2.65 2.35
CA PHE A 29 1.35 -3.13 3.28
C PHE A 29 0.72 -3.48 4.63
N GLY A 30 1.48 -4.14 5.50
CA GLY A 30 1.05 -4.55 6.82
C GLY A 30 1.08 -6.07 6.99
N THR A 31 0.79 -6.53 8.21
CA THR A 31 0.90 -7.93 8.61
C THR A 31 -0.33 -8.72 8.21
N SER A 32 -0.13 -9.87 7.56
CA SER A 32 -1.21 -10.84 7.28
C SER A 32 -0.58 -12.21 7.01
N PRO A 33 -1.37 -13.31 7.08
CA PRO A 33 -0.89 -14.64 6.71
C PRO A 33 -0.38 -14.72 5.27
N GLY A 34 -0.91 -13.88 4.36
CA GLY A 34 -0.53 -13.83 2.95
C GLY A 34 0.33 -12.61 2.58
N MET A 35 1.01 -11.99 3.56
CA MET A 35 1.85 -10.82 3.27
C MET A 35 2.97 -11.17 2.28
N ARG A 36 3.30 -10.20 1.43
CA ARG A 36 4.31 -10.37 0.38
C ARG A 36 5.47 -9.39 0.58
N PHE A 37 6.68 -9.82 0.19
CA PHE A 37 7.92 -9.06 0.36
C PHE A 37 8.47 -8.48 -0.96
N HIS A 38 7.62 -8.23 -1.94
CA HIS A 38 8.01 -7.63 -3.22
C HIS A 38 7.69 -6.14 -3.31
N THR A 39 6.99 -5.58 -2.31
CA THR A 39 6.67 -4.16 -2.22
C THR A 39 7.53 -3.47 -1.16
N ALA A 40 7.83 -2.20 -1.34
CA ALA A 40 8.85 -1.47 -0.57
C ALA A 40 8.73 -1.64 0.94
N VAL A 41 7.55 -1.38 1.53
CA VAL A 41 7.41 -1.39 3.01
C VAL A 41 7.74 -2.77 3.59
N ASN A 42 7.05 -3.82 3.15
CA ASN A 42 7.25 -5.16 3.71
C ASN A 42 8.64 -5.71 3.37
N LYS A 43 9.15 -5.44 2.14
CA LYS A 43 10.50 -5.85 1.73
C LYS A 43 11.56 -5.22 2.62
N PHE A 44 11.49 -3.92 2.84
CA PHE A 44 12.49 -3.21 3.63
C PHE A 44 12.43 -3.60 5.11
N CYS A 45 11.24 -3.80 5.69
CA CYS A 45 11.12 -4.35 7.03
C CYS A 45 11.79 -5.72 7.14
N TRP A 46 11.57 -6.59 6.16
CA TRP A 46 12.20 -7.91 6.12
C TRP A 46 13.73 -7.81 6.00
N GLN A 47 14.23 -7.03 5.04
CA GLN A 47 15.66 -6.84 4.86
C GLN A 47 16.33 -6.29 6.13
N ALA A 48 15.74 -5.26 6.73
CA ALA A 48 16.30 -4.64 7.93
C ALA A 48 16.33 -5.60 9.12
N VAL A 49 15.25 -6.38 9.35
CA VAL A 49 15.19 -7.36 10.47
C VAL A 49 16.23 -8.47 10.31
N PHE A 50 16.46 -8.93 9.08
CA PHE A 50 17.41 -10.02 8.82
C PHE A 50 18.85 -9.53 8.54
N GLY A 51 19.12 -8.23 8.75
CA GLY A 51 20.44 -7.65 8.56
C GLY A 51 20.89 -7.60 7.10
N GLN A 52 19.94 -7.62 6.17
CA GLN A 52 20.19 -7.45 4.74
C GLN A 52 20.18 -5.96 4.39
N PRO A 53 21.02 -5.49 3.48
CA PRO A 53 20.95 -4.14 2.97
C PRO A 53 19.58 -3.87 2.33
N LEU A 54 19.03 -2.68 2.56
CA LEU A 54 17.82 -2.22 1.87
C LEU A 54 18.15 -1.96 0.40
N THR A 55 17.65 -2.80 -0.50
CA THR A 55 17.87 -2.64 -1.94
C THR A 55 16.98 -1.54 -2.50
N VAL A 56 17.53 -0.37 -2.73
CA VAL A 56 16.82 0.85 -3.14
C VAL A 56 17.21 1.25 -4.54
N TRP A 57 16.24 1.39 -5.43
CA TRP A 57 16.50 2.02 -6.73
C TRP A 57 16.77 3.50 -6.54
N ARG A 58 17.96 3.95 -6.96
CA ARG A 58 18.41 5.34 -6.81
C ARG A 58 17.38 6.32 -7.34
N THR A 59 16.80 6.05 -8.51
CA THR A 59 15.79 6.88 -9.16
C THR A 59 14.45 6.92 -8.43
N ALA A 60 14.14 5.91 -7.59
CA ALA A 60 12.87 5.83 -6.87
C ALA A 60 12.90 6.48 -5.49
N LEU A 61 14.07 6.82 -4.95
CA LEU A 61 14.25 7.28 -3.57
C LEU A 61 13.31 8.44 -3.19
N HIS A 62 13.17 9.42 -4.06
CA HIS A 62 12.35 10.61 -3.84
C HIS A 62 11.04 10.61 -4.64
N GLN A 63 10.71 9.50 -5.32
CA GLN A 63 9.44 9.38 -6.03
C GLN A 63 8.31 9.06 -5.07
N ARG A 64 7.23 9.83 -5.15
CA ARG A 64 6.02 9.59 -4.38
C ARG A 64 5.20 8.45 -4.97
N ARG A 65 4.64 7.62 -4.09
CA ARG A 65 3.75 6.52 -4.42
C ARG A 65 2.60 6.46 -3.41
N PRO A 66 1.41 6.02 -3.82
CA PRO A 66 0.30 5.80 -2.91
C PRO A 66 0.50 4.50 -2.13
N TYR A 67 0.46 4.60 -0.81
CA TYR A 67 0.48 3.46 0.11
C TYR A 67 -0.85 3.34 0.83
N LEU A 68 -1.23 2.10 1.13
CA LEU A 68 -2.48 1.78 1.80
C LEU A 68 -2.22 0.76 2.92
N ASP A 69 -2.52 1.16 4.14
CA ASP A 69 -2.52 0.24 5.28
C ASP A 69 -3.57 -0.86 5.08
N LEU A 70 -3.25 -2.10 5.44
CA LEU A 70 -4.16 -3.22 5.31
C LEU A 70 -5.46 -3.02 6.11
N ALA A 71 -5.37 -2.42 7.32
CA ALA A 71 -6.55 -2.11 8.12
C ALA A 71 -7.44 -1.07 7.43
N ASP A 72 -6.84 -0.05 6.80
CA ASP A 72 -7.57 0.94 6.00
C ASP A 72 -8.23 0.30 4.76
N ALA A 73 -7.54 -0.63 4.09
CA ALA A 73 -8.10 -1.36 2.96
C ALA A 73 -9.37 -2.13 3.37
N LEU A 74 -9.30 -2.85 4.49
CA LEU A 74 -10.44 -3.59 5.05
C LEU A 74 -11.55 -2.64 5.49
N SER A 75 -11.21 -1.55 6.18
CA SER A 75 -12.20 -0.55 6.64
C SER A 75 -12.95 0.08 5.47
N ALA A 76 -12.28 0.36 4.35
CA ALA A 76 -12.90 0.90 3.15
C ALA A 76 -13.88 -0.11 2.52
N ILE A 77 -13.50 -1.38 2.43
CA ILE A 77 -14.38 -2.44 1.92
C ILE A 77 -15.64 -2.54 2.79
N PHE A 78 -15.49 -2.64 4.12
CA PHE A 78 -16.62 -2.71 5.05
C PHE A 78 -17.48 -1.46 5.03
N PHE A 79 -16.87 -0.27 4.86
CA PHE A 79 -17.60 0.99 4.72
C PHE A 79 -18.59 0.96 3.56
N PHE A 80 -18.19 0.48 2.39
CA PHE A 80 -19.07 0.37 1.22
C PHE A 80 -20.13 -0.72 1.40
N ILE A 81 -19.76 -1.88 1.93
CA ILE A 81 -20.68 -3.01 2.17
C ILE A 81 -21.78 -2.59 3.15
N ARG A 82 -21.42 -2.03 4.31
CA ARG A 82 -22.38 -1.61 5.34
C ARG A 82 -23.35 -0.53 4.86
N ARG A 83 -22.94 0.31 3.93
CA ARG A 83 -23.80 1.34 3.33
C ARG A 83 -24.59 0.85 2.13
N GLY A 84 -24.41 -0.40 1.71
CA GLY A 84 -25.04 -0.93 0.49
C GLY A 84 -24.70 -0.13 -0.75
N ARG A 85 -23.56 0.58 -0.75
CA ARG A 85 -23.20 1.52 -1.80
C ARG A 85 -22.47 0.82 -2.94
N PHE A 86 -23.21 0.51 -3.98
CA PHE A 86 -22.71 -0.09 -5.22
C PHE A 86 -23.20 0.76 -6.39
N ASP A 87 -22.62 1.95 -6.55
CA ASP A 87 -23.08 3.03 -7.43
C ASP A 87 -22.36 3.06 -8.79
N GLY A 88 -21.60 2.02 -9.12
CA GLY A 88 -20.85 1.90 -10.37
C GLY A 88 -19.63 2.83 -10.48
N ARG A 89 -19.30 3.56 -9.42
CA ARG A 89 -18.20 4.54 -9.43
C ARG A 89 -16.88 3.91 -9.04
N ILE A 90 -15.80 4.66 -9.37
CA ILE A 90 -14.43 4.34 -9.02
C ILE A 90 -14.01 5.19 -7.82
N TYR A 91 -13.46 4.56 -6.81
CA TYR A 91 -12.93 5.18 -5.60
C TYR A 91 -11.46 4.79 -5.43
N ASN A 92 -10.58 5.79 -5.35
CA ASN A 92 -9.21 5.56 -4.94
C ASN A 92 -9.17 5.45 -3.42
N ILE A 93 -8.49 4.43 -2.93
CA ILE A 93 -8.33 4.15 -1.50
C ILE A 93 -6.83 4.18 -1.19
N VAL A 94 -6.41 5.18 -0.44
CA VAL A 94 -5.00 5.45 -0.13
C VAL A 94 -4.92 5.97 1.30
N SER A 95 -3.99 5.46 2.10
CA SER A 95 -3.70 6.00 3.42
C SER A 95 -2.81 7.24 3.30
N ARG A 96 -1.67 7.12 2.60
CA ARG A 96 -0.70 8.22 2.40
C ARG A 96 0.04 8.10 1.08
N ASN A 97 0.44 9.25 0.53
CA ASN A 97 1.43 9.31 -0.55
C ASN A 97 2.79 9.60 0.07
N LEU A 98 3.75 8.71 -0.11
CA LEU A 98 5.07 8.75 0.51
C LEU A 98 6.17 8.43 -0.50
N THR A 99 7.37 8.88 -0.19
CA THR A 99 8.60 8.50 -0.89
C THR A 99 9.21 7.24 -0.27
N VAL A 100 10.13 6.62 -0.97
CA VAL A 100 10.95 5.51 -0.42
C VAL A 100 11.81 6.03 0.74
N ALA A 101 12.31 7.27 0.66
CA ALA A 101 13.07 7.90 1.74
C ALA A 101 12.25 8.02 3.03
N ASP A 102 10.95 8.40 2.93
CA ASP A 102 10.07 8.47 4.11
C ASP A 102 9.91 7.09 4.77
N ILE A 103 9.75 6.03 3.97
CA ILE A 103 9.63 4.65 4.48
C ILE A 103 10.92 4.21 5.19
N ILE A 104 12.09 4.50 4.59
CA ILE A 104 13.39 4.17 5.19
C ILE A 104 13.56 4.91 6.52
N ALA A 105 13.21 6.20 6.58
CA ALA A 105 13.27 6.98 7.81
C ALA A 105 12.40 6.37 8.92
N MET A 106 11.16 5.95 8.60
CA MET A 106 10.27 5.30 9.56
C MET A 106 10.83 3.95 10.05
N ILE A 107 11.43 3.13 9.17
CA ILE A 107 12.08 1.88 9.57
C ILE A 107 13.28 2.17 10.47
N GLY A 108 14.04 3.22 10.19
CA GLY A 108 15.19 3.68 10.98
C GLY A 108 14.86 4.04 12.43
N THR A 109 13.60 4.37 12.75
CA THR A 109 13.15 4.58 14.15
C THR A 109 13.06 3.28 14.96
N HIS A 110 13.03 2.12 14.30
CA HIS A 110 12.91 0.79 14.94
C HIS A 110 14.16 -0.08 14.79
N ILE A 111 14.97 0.19 13.77
CA ILE A 111 16.20 -0.54 13.47
C ILE A 111 17.29 0.49 13.16
N THR A 112 18.26 0.55 14.06
CA THR A 112 19.33 1.55 13.97
C THR A 112 20.16 1.39 12.70
N ALA A 113 20.25 2.46 11.90
CA ALA A 113 21.11 2.59 10.72
C ALA A 113 21.09 1.36 9.78
N PRO A 114 19.91 0.99 9.22
CA PRO A 114 19.89 -0.11 8.27
C PRO A 114 20.80 0.22 7.08
N ALA A 115 21.63 -0.74 6.67
CA ALA A 115 22.48 -0.57 5.49
C ALA A 115 21.60 -0.37 4.24
N ILE A 116 22.02 0.51 3.33
CA ILE A 116 21.30 0.77 2.08
C ILE A 116 22.21 0.43 0.92
N ASP A 117 21.70 -0.40 0.02
CA ASP A 117 22.32 -0.73 -1.25
C ASP A 117 21.55 -0.02 -2.37
N TYR A 118 22.19 0.99 -2.97
CA TYR A 118 21.60 1.74 -4.08
C TYR A 118 21.91 1.05 -5.40
N VAL A 119 20.86 0.57 -6.06
CA VAL A 119 20.96 -0.08 -7.35
C VAL A 119 20.39 0.80 -8.46
N ASP A 120 21.06 0.77 -9.60
CA ASP A 120 20.58 1.42 -10.81
C ASP A 120 19.80 0.40 -11.63
N ASN A 121 18.56 0.75 -12.02
CA ASN A 121 17.73 -0.08 -12.87
C ASN A 121 17.23 0.74 -14.05
N GLU A 122 17.57 0.31 -15.27
CA GLU A 122 17.20 0.98 -16.52
C GLU A 122 15.68 0.89 -16.82
N ILE A 123 14.99 -0.07 -16.23
CA ILE A 123 13.60 -0.45 -16.61
C ILE A 123 12.54 0.47 -15.97
N MET A 124 12.88 1.27 -14.97
CA MET A 124 11.88 1.94 -14.15
C MET A 124 11.88 3.47 -14.27
N ASN A 125 11.62 3.99 -15.47
CA ASN A 125 11.16 5.37 -15.65
C ASN A 125 9.72 5.56 -15.10
N GLN A 126 9.50 5.16 -13.84
CA GLN A 126 8.22 5.42 -13.20
C GLN A 126 8.22 6.85 -12.67
N LEU A 127 7.37 7.66 -13.27
CA LEU A 127 7.15 9.02 -12.79
C LEU A 127 6.62 9.03 -11.36
N SER A 128 7.05 10.02 -10.57
CA SER A 128 6.45 10.31 -9.27
C SER A 128 4.97 10.68 -9.47
N TYR A 129 4.07 10.11 -8.67
CA TYR A 129 2.67 10.46 -8.71
C TYR A 129 2.00 10.32 -7.34
N GLU A 130 0.97 11.12 -7.14
CA GLU A 130 0.11 11.07 -5.98
C GLU A 130 -1.31 10.65 -6.37
N VAL A 131 -1.99 10.00 -5.45
CA VAL A 131 -3.39 9.60 -5.63
C VAL A 131 -4.23 10.21 -4.53
N SER A 132 -5.33 10.86 -4.93
CA SER A 132 -6.28 11.48 -4.01
C SER A 132 -7.44 10.53 -3.70
N SER A 133 -7.74 10.37 -2.40
CA SER A 133 -8.91 9.66 -1.88
C SER A 133 -10.12 10.59 -1.66
N ARG A 134 -10.08 11.84 -2.14
CA ARG A 134 -11.11 12.86 -1.85
C ARG A 134 -12.54 12.36 -2.11
N ARG A 135 -12.74 11.57 -3.16
CA ARG A 135 -14.09 11.07 -3.51
C ARG A 135 -14.70 10.19 -2.42
N VAL A 136 -13.92 9.31 -1.79
CA VAL A 136 -14.40 8.48 -0.69
C VAL A 136 -14.47 9.26 0.61
N GLN A 137 -13.56 10.23 0.82
CA GLN A 137 -13.57 11.11 1.99
C GLN A 137 -14.85 11.94 2.07
N VAL A 138 -15.34 12.48 0.94
CA VAL A 138 -16.63 13.20 0.88
C VAL A 138 -17.81 12.30 1.28
N LEU A 139 -17.70 10.98 1.14
CA LEU A 139 -18.70 10.02 1.62
C LEU A 139 -18.60 9.73 3.13
N GLY A 140 -17.56 10.25 3.80
CA GLY A 140 -17.34 10.09 5.24
C GLY A 140 -16.37 8.96 5.61
N TRP A 141 -15.67 8.31 4.65
CA TRP A 141 -14.58 7.41 4.98
C TRP A 141 -13.26 8.18 5.04
N GLN A 142 -12.46 7.87 6.05
CA GLN A 142 -11.10 8.40 6.18
C GLN A 142 -10.15 7.26 6.54
N ALA A 143 -8.92 7.34 6.05
CA ALA A 143 -7.84 6.49 6.50
C ALA A 143 -7.48 6.85 7.94
N THR A 144 -7.40 5.87 8.81
CA THR A 144 -7.05 6.01 10.23
C THR A 144 -5.83 5.18 10.61
N GLY A 145 -5.34 4.34 9.69
CA GLY A 145 -4.16 3.52 9.89
C GLY A 145 -2.90 4.37 10.07
N SER A 146 -2.02 3.91 10.96
CA SER A 146 -0.70 4.51 11.17
C SER A 146 0.34 3.64 10.46
N LEU A 147 1.02 4.23 9.48
CA LEU A 147 2.12 3.55 8.78
C LEU A 147 3.23 3.17 9.76
N GLU A 148 3.52 4.05 10.71
CA GLU A 148 4.52 3.85 11.77
C GLU A 148 4.17 2.61 12.61
N ASN A 149 2.92 2.48 13.05
CA ASN A 149 2.45 1.33 13.83
C ASN A 149 2.48 0.03 13.01
N SER A 150 2.10 0.09 11.74
CA SER A 150 2.12 -1.07 10.85
C SER A 150 3.54 -1.53 10.51
N ILE A 151 4.49 -0.60 10.37
CA ILE A 151 5.93 -0.92 10.26
C ILE A 151 6.41 -1.58 11.56
N ALA A 152 6.11 -1.00 12.73
CA ALA A 152 6.47 -1.57 14.04
C ALA A 152 5.93 -3.00 14.20
N ALA A 153 4.64 -3.20 13.89
CA ALA A 153 4.01 -4.53 13.95
C ALA A 153 4.65 -5.53 12.99
N THR A 154 4.99 -5.09 11.77
CA THR A 154 5.68 -5.92 10.77
C THR A 154 7.07 -6.34 11.26
N ILE A 155 7.85 -5.41 11.80
CA ILE A 155 9.17 -5.67 12.37
C ILE A 155 9.07 -6.65 13.55
N ALA A 156 8.13 -6.42 14.48
CA ALA A 156 7.90 -7.28 15.62
C ALA A 156 7.51 -8.71 15.22
N LEU A 157 6.65 -8.86 14.20
CA LEU A 157 6.29 -10.17 13.65
C LEU A 157 7.51 -10.88 13.06
N LEU A 158 8.31 -10.18 12.25
CA LEU A 158 9.47 -10.74 11.58
C LEU A 158 10.59 -11.14 12.56
N ARG A 159 10.83 -10.35 13.61
CA ARG A 159 11.76 -10.70 14.68
C ARG A 159 11.38 -12.02 15.36
N ARG A 160 10.10 -12.18 15.72
CA ARG A 160 9.60 -13.43 16.32
C ARG A 160 9.74 -14.63 15.38
N ALA A 161 9.41 -14.44 14.09
CA ALA A 161 9.53 -15.51 13.09
C ALA A 161 11.00 -15.90 12.82
N GLY A 162 11.93 -14.95 12.94
CA GLY A 162 13.38 -15.19 12.76
C GLY A 162 14.11 -15.69 14.02
N GLY A 163 13.40 -15.92 15.13
CA GLY A 163 14.01 -16.34 16.40
C GLY A 163 14.96 -15.31 17.02
N ARG A 164 14.84 -14.04 16.63
CA ARG A 164 15.64 -12.92 17.16
C ARG A 164 14.81 -12.15 18.18
N PRO A 165 15.37 -11.88 19.39
CA PRO A 165 14.70 -11.10 20.42
C PRO A 165 14.42 -9.65 20.02
#